data_4c55a4b79b7574c4dd223c59c7e87390
#
_entry.id   4c55a4b79b7574c4dd223c59c7e87390
#
_cell.length_a   1.000
_cell.length_b   1.000
_cell.length_c   1.000
_cell.angle_alpha   90.00
_cell.angle_beta   90.00
_cell.angle_gamma   90.00
#
_symmetry.space_group_name_H-M   'P 1'
#
loop_
_entity.id
_entity.type
_entity.pdbx_description
1 polymer ?
#
loop_
_entity_poly.entity_id
_entity_poly.type
_entity_poly.pdbx_seq_one_letter_code
_entity_poly.pdbx_strand_id
1 'polypeptide(L)'
;MLTIVCVAAAAAGVVVAWRIDQRAQPCWSVRQFIDFDRDTQASLKAKTRFAPAGSYEQDVIPADADYQAWLDGLQQRANQVTAPGLAAHAQRAAALAREFMKDAKQVNDDLGKQDPLKVELPPSAKAAGRVNREFGDEMATLARACPSGR
;
A
#
# COMPACT_ATOMS: atom_id res chain seq x y z
N MET A 1 -51.36 -0.78 8.92
CA MET A 1 -50.00 -0.46 9.43
C MET A 1 -49.05 -1.65 9.47
N LEU A 2 -49.46 -2.89 9.24
CA LEU A 2 -48.58 -4.08 9.31
C LEU A 2 -47.71 -4.27 8.05
N THR A 3 -48.09 -3.80 6.89
CA THR A 3 -47.41 -4.01 5.60
C THR A 3 -46.11 -3.23 5.43
N ILE A 4 -45.98 -2.06 6.06
CA ILE A 4 -44.74 -1.23 5.94
C ILE A 4 -43.56 -1.81 6.73
N VAL A 5 -43.83 -2.47 7.85
CA VAL A 5 -42.79 -3.08 8.68
C VAL A 5 -42.14 -4.28 8.00
N CYS A 6 -42.90 -5.09 7.26
CA CYS A 6 -42.37 -6.26 6.55
C CYS A 6 -41.43 -5.87 5.38
N VAL A 7 -41.72 -4.79 4.67
CA VAL A 7 -40.90 -4.33 3.54
C VAL A 7 -39.53 -3.78 4.03
N ALA A 8 -39.52 -3.06 5.16
CA ALA A 8 -38.29 -2.53 5.74
C ALA A 8 -37.37 -3.67 6.27
N ALA A 9 -37.96 -4.71 6.87
CA ALA A 9 -37.18 -5.87 7.34
C ALA A 9 -36.58 -6.69 6.19
N ALA A 10 -37.33 -6.85 5.07
CA ALA A 10 -36.84 -7.56 3.90
C ALA A 10 -35.70 -6.79 3.21
N ALA A 11 -35.80 -5.45 3.10
CA ALA A 11 -34.76 -4.63 2.51
C ALA A 11 -33.47 -4.65 3.36
N ALA A 12 -33.56 -4.59 4.68
CA ALA A 12 -32.42 -4.70 5.57
C ALA A 12 -31.75 -6.08 5.48
N GLY A 13 -32.54 -7.16 5.40
CA GLY A 13 -32.03 -8.53 5.23
C GLY A 13 -31.26 -8.74 3.93
N VAL A 14 -31.75 -8.19 2.81
CA VAL A 14 -31.10 -8.26 1.50
C VAL A 14 -29.78 -7.50 1.48
N VAL A 15 -29.72 -6.31 2.07
CA VAL A 15 -28.49 -5.51 2.15
C VAL A 15 -27.44 -6.18 3.01
N VAL A 16 -27.84 -6.80 4.14
CA VAL A 16 -26.93 -7.53 5.02
C VAL A 16 -26.42 -8.80 4.34
N ALA A 17 -27.28 -9.57 3.70
CA ALA A 17 -26.90 -10.78 2.97
C ALA A 17 -25.96 -10.46 1.80
N TRP A 18 -26.22 -9.39 1.04
CA TRP A 18 -25.36 -8.96 -0.06
C TRP A 18 -23.98 -8.52 0.44
N ARG A 19 -23.88 -7.80 1.57
CA ARG A 19 -22.60 -7.42 2.18
C ARG A 19 -21.82 -8.62 2.73
N ILE A 20 -22.52 -9.63 3.26
CA ILE A 20 -21.87 -10.86 3.73
C ILE A 20 -21.33 -11.65 2.54
N ASP A 21 -22.06 -11.75 1.43
CA ASP A 21 -21.64 -12.46 0.22
C ASP A 21 -20.42 -11.80 -0.43
N GLN A 22 -20.38 -10.47 -0.49
CA GLN A 22 -19.20 -9.76 -0.98
C GLN A 22 -17.94 -10.00 -0.11
N ARG A 23 -18.09 -10.12 1.20
CA ARG A 23 -16.98 -10.44 2.11
C ARG A 23 -16.52 -11.89 2.00
N ALA A 24 -17.42 -12.78 1.61
CA ALA A 24 -17.13 -14.19 1.38
C ALA A 24 -16.39 -14.44 0.06
N GLN A 25 -16.30 -13.45 -0.85
CA GLN A 25 -15.53 -13.60 -2.07
C GLN A 25 -14.03 -13.68 -1.76
N PRO A 26 -13.31 -14.69 -2.26
CA PRO A 26 -11.88 -14.91 -1.98
C PRO A 26 -11.01 -13.67 -2.27
N CYS A 27 -11.41 -12.86 -3.23
CA CYS A 27 -10.68 -11.67 -3.66
C CYS A 27 -11.00 -10.39 -2.87
N TRP A 28 -11.97 -10.39 -1.96
CA TRP A 28 -12.36 -9.13 -1.30
C TRP A 28 -11.21 -8.54 -0.45
N SER A 29 -10.60 -9.37 0.40
CA SER A 29 -9.49 -8.95 1.27
C SER A 29 -8.24 -8.57 0.46
N VAL A 30 -7.99 -9.26 -0.65
CA VAL A 30 -6.88 -8.94 -1.57
C VAL A 30 -7.09 -7.57 -2.20
N ARG A 31 -8.29 -7.27 -2.69
CA ARG A 31 -8.61 -5.95 -3.26
C ARG A 31 -8.48 -4.84 -2.21
N GLN A 32 -8.95 -5.06 -0.98
CA GLN A 32 -8.78 -4.11 0.11
C GLN A 32 -7.30 -3.82 0.41
N PHE A 33 -6.43 -4.81 0.30
CA PHE A 33 -4.99 -4.65 0.42
C PHE A 33 -4.43 -3.78 -0.71
N ILE A 34 -4.76 -4.11 -1.96
CA ILE A 34 -4.28 -3.40 -3.16
C ILE A 34 -4.82 -1.95 -3.19
N ASP A 35 -6.11 -1.77 -2.94
CA ASP A 35 -6.74 -0.44 -2.96
C ASP A 35 -6.16 0.46 -1.86
N PHE A 36 -5.92 -0.08 -0.67
CA PHE A 36 -5.28 0.67 0.42
C PHE A 36 -3.87 1.14 0.02
N ASP A 37 -3.06 0.26 -0.56
CA ASP A 37 -1.73 0.63 -1.03
C ASP A 37 -1.80 1.76 -2.05
N ARG A 38 -2.60 1.59 -3.10
CA ARG A 38 -2.78 2.58 -4.15
C ARG A 38 -3.24 3.94 -3.60
N ASP A 39 -4.27 3.94 -2.75
CA ASP A 39 -4.89 5.17 -2.25
C ASP A 39 -3.95 5.89 -1.28
N THR A 40 -3.22 5.13 -0.45
CA THR A 40 -2.23 5.72 0.46
C THR A 40 -1.02 6.26 -0.29
N GLN A 41 -0.49 5.54 -1.28
CA GLN A 41 0.60 6.05 -2.13
C GLN A 41 0.19 7.33 -2.88
N ALA A 42 -1.05 7.40 -3.40
CA ALA A 42 -1.59 8.62 -4.00
C ALA A 42 -1.63 9.78 -3.00
N SER A 43 -2.04 9.52 -1.75
CA SER A 43 -2.04 10.51 -0.68
C SER A 43 -0.63 10.98 -0.31
N LEU A 44 0.33 10.07 -0.16
CA LEU A 44 1.74 10.39 0.11
C LEU A 44 2.33 11.25 -1.02
N LYS A 45 2.06 10.87 -2.27
CA LYS A 45 2.48 11.65 -3.44
C LYS A 45 1.88 13.05 -3.46
N ALA A 46 0.61 13.20 -3.09
CA ALA A 46 -0.05 14.51 -3.02
C ALA A 46 0.54 15.43 -1.92
N LYS A 47 1.12 14.83 -0.87
CA LYS A 47 1.85 15.56 0.18
C LYS A 47 3.28 15.94 -0.23
N THR A 48 3.82 15.33 -1.28
CA THR A 48 5.19 15.58 -1.75
C THR A 48 5.19 16.77 -2.72
N ARG A 49 6.05 17.75 -2.46
CA ARG A 49 6.28 18.87 -3.36
C ARG A 49 7.78 19.16 -3.41
N PHE A 50 8.36 19.02 -4.59
CA PHE A 50 9.75 19.40 -4.81
C PHE A 50 9.85 20.90 -5.10
N ALA A 51 10.82 21.53 -4.47
CA ALA A 51 11.14 22.93 -4.72
C ALA A 51 11.67 23.11 -6.15
N PRO A 52 11.37 24.25 -6.80
CA PRO A 52 11.94 24.54 -8.13
C PRO A 52 13.47 24.56 -8.07
N ALA A 53 14.11 24.03 -9.12
CA ALA A 53 15.57 24.06 -9.21
C ALA A 53 16.12 25.49 -9.12
N GLY A 54 17.07 25.71 -8.20
CA GLY A 54 17.67 27.01 -7.94
C GLY A 54 16.85 27.95 -7.04
N SER A 55 15.73 27.50 -6.48
CA SER A 55 15.00 28.24 -5.44
C SER A 55 15.61 28.01 -4.06
N TYR A 56 15.30 28.93 -3.11
CA TYR A 56 15.62 28.74 -1.68
C TYR A 56 14.52 27.98 -0.93
N GLU A 57 13.48 27.52 -1.62
CA GLU A 57 12.43 26.72 -1.03
C GLU A 57 12.97 25.33 -0.68
N GLN A 58 12.41 24.71 0.37
CA GLN A 58 12.73 23.32 0.73
C GLN A 58 11.71 22.38 0.15
N ASP A 59 12.16 21.17 -0.17
CA ASP A 59 11.27 20.07 -0.52
C ASP A 59 10.33 19.76 0.65
N VAL A 60 9.06 19.60 0.34
CA VAL A 60 8.07 19.10 1.29
C VAL A 60 7.92 17.60 1.03
N ILE A 61 8.23 16.81 2.04
CA ILE A 61 8.07 15.34 2.00
C ILE A 61 7.08 14.92 3.09
N PRO A 62 6.37 13.80 2.92
CA PRO A 62 5.51 13.25 3.97
C PRO A 62 6.29 13.01 5.27
N ALA A 63 5.63 13.18 6.41
CA ALA A 63 6.24 12.89 7.70
C ALA A 63 6.49 11.38 7.89
N ASP A 64 7.47 11.02 8.72
CA ASP A 64 7.75 9.62 9.08
C ASP A 64 6.49 8.90 9.59
N ALA A 65 5.60 9.59 10.31
CA ALA A 65 4.34 9.06 10.78
C ALA A 65 3.38 8.64 9.64
N ASP A 66 3.41 9.35 8.51
CA ASP A 66 2.60 9.00 7.33
C ASP A 66 3.07 7.68 6.71
N TYR A 67 4.38 7.49 6.58
CA TYR A 67 4.96 6.24 6.10
C TYR A 67 4.73 5.09 7.07
N GLN A 68 4.83 5.34 8.39
CA GLN A 68 4.54 4.33 9.39
C GLN A 68 3.08 3.89 9.33
N ALA A 69 2.14 4.82 9.18
CA ALA A 69 0.71 4.51 9.01
C ALA A 69 0.45 3.66 7.77
N TRP A 70 1.17 3.91 6.66
CA TRP A 70 1.11 3.07 5.47
C TRP A 70 1.60 1.64 5.75
N LEU A 71 2.77 1.48 6.37
CA LEU A 71 3.34 0.17 6.69
C LEU A 71 2.43 -0.66 7.62
N ASP A 72 1.89 -0.02 8.66
CA ASP A 72 1.00 -0.68 9.61
C ASP A 72 -0.34 -1.05 8.95
N GLY A 73 -0.86 -0.18 8.11
CA GLY A 73 -2.06 -0.43 7.34
C GLY A 73 -1.89 -1.57 6.32
N LEU A 74 -0.75 -1.69 5.66
CA LEU A 74 -0.41 -2.82 4.80
C LEU A 74 -0.38 -4.12 5.59
N GLN A 75 0.34 -4.15 6.73
CA GLN A 75 0.43 -5.34 7.56
C GLN A 75 -0.94 -5.79 8.08
N GLN A 76 -1.75 -4.84 8.56
CA GLN A 76 -3.09 -5.14 9.05
C GLN A 76 -3.94 -5.81 7.97
N ARG A 77 -3.88 -5.32 6.73
CA ARG A 77 -4.66 -5.88 5.62
C ARG A 77 -4.07 -7.18 5.10
N ALA A 78 -2.74 -7.32 5.07
CA ALA A 78 -2.10 -8.58 4.74
C ALA A 78 -2.54 -9.72 5.67
N ASN A 79 -2.71 -9.44 6.98
CA ASN A 79 -3.23 -10.38 7.97
C ASN A 79 -4.70 -10.78 7.70
N GLN A 80 -5.45 -9.99 6.96
CA GLN A 80 -6.84 -10.26 6.59
C GLN A 80 -6.99 -11.06 5.29
N VAL A 81 -5.90 -11.22 4.53
CA VAL A 81 -5.90 -12.04 3.32
C VAL A 81 -5.85 -13.50 3.70
N THR A 82 -6.98 -14.20 3.54
CA THR A 82 -7.12 -15.63 3.84
C THR A 82 -7.23 -16.50 2.58
N ALA A 83 -7.23 -15.88 1.40
CA ALA A 83 -7.32 -16.61 0.14
C ALA A 83 -6.11 -17.54 -0.04
N PRO A 84 -6.34 -18.86 -0.30
CA PRO A 84 -5.26 -19.82 -0.48
C PRO A 84 -4.26 -19.36 -1.55
N GLY A 85 -2.96 -19.44 -1.23
CA GLY A 85 -1.89 -19.02 -2.14
C GLY A 85 -1.66 -17.50 -2.21
N LEU A 86 -2.63 -16.65 -1.86
CA LEU A 86 -2.48 -15.19 -1.93
C LEU A 86 -2.06 -14.55 -0.58
N ALA A 87 -2.35 -15.20 0.52
CA ALA A 87 -1.93 -14.73 1.85
C ALA A 87 -0.41 -14.55 1.95
N ALA A 88 0.36 -15.50 1.43
CA ALA A 88 1.83 -15.43 1.42
C ALA A 88 2.34 -14.23 0.60
N HIS A 89 1.74 -13.97 -0.56
CA HIS A 89 2.08 -12.81 -1.40
C HIS A 89 1.77 -11.48 -0.69
N ALA A 90 0.61 -11.35 -0.05
CA ALA A 90 0.26 -10.16 0.71
C ALA A 90 1.21 -9.92 1.90
N GLN A 91 1.58 -10.98 2.64
CA GLN A 91 2.55 -10.90 3.73
C GLN A 91 3.94 -10.52 3.21
N ARG A 92 4.37 -11.12 2.10
CA ARG A 92 5.65 -10.78 1.47
C ARG A 92 5.68 -9.32 1.01
N ALA A 93 4.61 -8.83 0.36
CA ALA A 93 4.51 -7.42 -0.04
C ALA A 93 4.61 -6.49 1.18
N ALA A 94 3.89 -6.75 2.27
CA ALA A 94 3.98 -5.93 3.49
C ALA A 94 5.40 -5.96 4.11
N ALA A 95 6.10 -7.08 4.07
CA ALA A 95 7.48 -7.19 4.53
C ALA A 95 8.45 -6.38 3.64
N LEU A 96 8.30 -6.49 2.32
CA LEU A 96 9.11 -5.74 1.34
C LEU A 96 8.91 -4.23 1.47
N ALA A 97 7.69 -3.76 1.74
CA ALA A 97 7.43 -2.34 2.00
C ALA A 97 8.25 -1.82 3.20
N ARG A 98 8.33 -2.60 4.30
CA ARG A 98 9.17 -2.25 5.46
C ARG A 98 10.65 -2.25 5.13
N GLU A 99 11.12 -3.26 4.39
CA GLU A 99 12.51 -3.35 3.96
C GLU A 99 12.88 -2.17 3.08
N PHE A 100 12.01 -1.81 2.12
CA PHE A 100 12.19 -0.62 1.26
C PHE A 100 12.35 0.66 2.08
N MET A 101 11.48 0.90 3.08
CA MET A 101 11.58 2.10 3.92
C MET A 101 12.85 2.14 4.75
N LYS A 102 13.33 0.98 5.21
CA LYS A 102 14.63 0.88 5.90
C LYS A 102 15.78 1.23 4.96
N ASP A 103 15.78 0.64 3.75
CA ASP A 103 16.82 0.89 2.76
C ASP A 103 16.78 2.34 2.27
N ALA A 104 15.59 2.95 2.11
CA ALA A 104 15.45 4.35 1.73
C ALA A 104 16.05 5.31 2.78
N LYS A 105 15.88 5.02 4.08
CA LYS A 105 16.57 5.77 5.15
C LYS A 105 18.09 5.62 5.06
N GLN A 106 18.56 4.41 4.82
CA GLN A 106 20.00 4.16 4.63
C GLN A 106 20.58 4.89 3.42
N VAL A 107 19.82 5.00 2.31
CA VAL A 107 20.22 5.80 1.15
C VAL A 107 20.46 7.26 1.54
N ASN A 108 19.55 7.86 2.30
CA ASN A 108 19.68 9.25 2.75
C ASN A 108 20.94 9.43 3.64
N ASP A 109 21.19 8.48 4.54
CA ASP A 109 22.38 8.50 5.40
C ASP A 109 23.67 8.35 4.60
N ASP A 110 23.69 7.47 3.59
CA ASP A 110 24.85 7.22 2.75
C ASP A 110 25.14 8.43 1.83
N LEU A 111 24.10 9.04 1.25
CA LEU A 111 24.23 10.26 0.45
C LEU A 111 24.74 11.45 1.28
N GLY A 112 24.29 11.58 2.52
CA GLY A 112 24.77 12.63 3.43
C GLY A 112 26.24 12.51 3.82
N LYS A 113 26.84 11.33 3.66
CA LYS A 113 28.28 11.05 3.93
C LYS A 113 29.14 11.03 2.68
N GLN A 114 28.53 11.04 1.49
CA GLN A 114 29.24 10.92 0.23
C GLN A 114 29.89 12.25 -0.18
N ASP A 115 31.05 12.18 -0.80
CA ASP A 115 31.70 13.32 -1.44
C ASP A 115 30.75 13.88 -2.54
N PRO A 116 30.38 15.19 -2.49
CA PRO A 116 29.49 15.80 -3.46
C PRO A 116 29.96 15.70 -4.92
N LEU A 117 31.24 15.44 -5.13
CA LEU A 117 31.83 15.29 -6.47
C LEU A 117 31.76 13.84 -6.99
N LYS A 118 31.32 12.89 -6.17
CA LYS A 118 31.13 11.49 -6.58
C LYS A 118 29.68 11.24 -6.98
N VAL A 119 29.48 10.96 -8.27
CA VAL A 119 28.15 10.68 -8.87
C VAL A 119 27.83 9.18 -8.85
N GLU A 120 28.32 8.43 -7.85
CA GLU A 120 28.02 7.00 -7.73
C GLU A 120 26.82 6.76 -6.81
N LEU A 121 25.86 5.96 -7.28
CA LEU A 121 24.74 5.54 -6.44
C LEU A 121 25.24 4.61 -5.33
N PRO A 122 24.94 4.89 -4.05
CA PRO A 122 25.36 4.04 -2.95
C PRO A 122 24.76 2.62 -3.09
N PRO A 123 25.42 1.60 -2.53
CA PRO A 123 24.88 0.22 -2.55
C PRO A 123 23.47 0.10 -1.99
N SER A 124 23.13 0.89 -0.98
CA SER A 124 21.79 0.98 -0.39
C SER A 124 20.72 1.40 -1.41
N ALA A 125 21.04 2.30 -2.35
CA ALA A 125 20.13 2.69 -3.42
C ALA A 125 19.83 1.53 -4.38
N LYS A 126 20.85 0.69 -4.68
CA LYS A 126 20.66 -0.53 -5.49
C LYS A 126 19.78 -1.54 -4.74
N ALA A 127 19.98 -1.70 -3.43
CA ALA A 127 19.17 -2.57 -2.58
C ALA A 127 17.72 -2.09 -2.54
N ALA A 128 17.47 -0.81 -2.24
CA ALA A 128 16.13 -0.22 -2.26
C ALA A 128 15.42 -0.41 -3.61
N GLY A 129 16.14 -0.21 -4.72
CA GLY A 129 15.60 -0.42 -6.07
C GLY A 129 15.23 -1.88 -6.35
N ARG A 130 15.98 -2.85 -5.82
CA ARG A 130 15.65 -4.27 -5.92
C ARG A 130 14.40 -4.60 -5.12
N VAL A 131 14.36 -4.20 -3.84
CA VAL A 131 13.22 -4.44 -2.95
C VAL A 131 11.94 -3.82 -3.50
N ASN A 132 12.02 -2.61 -4.07
CA ASN A 132 10.86 -1.96 -4.70
C ASN A 132 10.34 -2.74 -5.91
N ARG A 133 11.20 -3.33 -6.75
CA ARG A 133 10.74 -4.20 -7.84
C ARG A 133 10.07 -5.47 -7.33
N GLU A 134 10.67 -6.14 -6.33
CA GLU A 134 10.06 -7.33 -5.70
C GLU A 134 8.68 -7.01 -5.11
N PHE A 135 8.53 -5.87 -4.44
CA PHE A 135 7.23 -5.38 -3.97
C PHE A 135 6.23 -5.23 -5.12
N GLY A 136 6.63 -4.60 -6.21
CA GLY A 136 5.81 -4.45 -7.41
C GLY A 136 5.38 -5.78 -8.02
N ASP A 137 6.26 -6.79 -8.03
CA ASP A 137 5.99 -8.13 -8.55
C ASP A 137 4.94 -8.86 -7.68
N GLU A 138 5.03 -8.75 -6.36
CA GLU A 138 4.04 -9.31 -5.42
C GLU A 138 2.68 -8.62 -5.61
N MET A 139 2.64 -7.29 -5.69
CA MET A 139 1.42 -6.53 -5.94
C MET A 139 0.78 -6.88 -7.29
N ALA A 140 1.59 -7.04 -8.35
CA ALA A 140 1.13 -7.46 -9.67
C ALA A 140 0.55 -8.89 -9.64
N THR A 141 1.13 -9.79 -8.83
CA THR A 141 0.64 -11.16 -8.66
C THR A 141 -0.74 -11.15 -7.99
N LEU A 142 -0.90 -10.37 -6.91
CA LEU A 142 -2.19 -10.19 -6.24
C LEU A 142 -3.25 -9.58 -7.18
N ALA A 143 -2.87 -8.57 -7.95
CA ALA A 143 -3.78 -7.89 -8.88
C ALA A 143 -4.22 -8.80 -10.04
N ARG A 144 -3.33 -9.65 -10.57
CA ARG A 144 -3.68 -10.64 -11.61
C ARG A 144 -4.65 -11.70 -11.09
N ALA A 145 -4.45 -12.16 -9.85
CA ALA A 145 -5.31 -13.15 -9.23
C ALA A 145 -6.68 -12.60 -8.85
N CYS A 146 -6.74 -11.31 -8.49
CA CYS A 146 -7.95 -10.64 -8.02
C CYS A 146 -8.15 -9.30 -8.73
N PRO A 147 -8.45 -9.31 -10.04
CA PRO A 147 -8.63 -8.08 -10.80
C PRO A 147 -9.74 -7.22 -10.19
N SER A 148 -9.54 -5.90 -10.19
CA SER A 148 -10.58 -4.95 -9.82
C SER A 148 -11.74 -5.12 -10.80
N GLY A 149 -12.93 -5.44 -10.27
CA GLY A 149 -14.15 -5.49 -11.09
C GLY A 149 -14.38 -4.09 -11.68
N ARG A 150 -14.56 -4.05 -13.00
CA ARG A 150 -15.07 -2.86 -13.70
C ARG A 150 -16.54 -2.69 -13.40
#